data_ea6e9bf0e9a8c50456745cb452d00b7c
#
_entry.id   ea6e9bf0e9a8c50456745cb452d00b7c
#
_cell.length_a   1.000
_cell.length_b   1.000
_cell.length_c   1.000
_cell.angle_alpha   90.00
_cell.angle_beta   90.00
_cell.angle_gamma   90.00
#
_symmetry.space_group_name_H-M   'P 1'
#
loop_
_entity.id
_entity.type
_entity.pdbx_description
1 polymer ?
#
loop_
_entity_poly.entity_id
_entity_poly.type
_entity_poly.pdbx_seq_one_letter_code
_entity_poly.pdbx_strand_id
1 'polypeptide(L)'
;IVGQMDIYGTSNPDRFRYKLVMRQQDADGDSYLRGHVNVNLVGRLGDEQVIFALRDISDEQDQLDIRLRFKYFQNIEGELALPAGFEPERIQIAAVATEPVEKSIDQYFSWVVLGD
;
A
#
# COMPACT_ATOMS: atom_id res chain seq x y z
N ILE A 1 1.56 4.39 -11.53
CA ILE A 1 2.63 4.68 -10.56
C ILE A 1 2.06 5.03 -9.20
N VAL A 2 2.88 4.91 -8.18
CA VAL A 2 2.51 5.34 -6.85
C VAL A 2 2.66 6.86 -6.76
N GLY A 3 1.55 7.56 -6.51
CA GLY A 3 1.56 8.99 -6.34
C GLY A 3 1.82 9.42 -4.90
N GLN A 4 1.41 8.59 -3.94
CA GLN A 4 1.52 8.92 -2.53
C GLN A 4 1.41 7.64 -1.70
N MET A 5 2.22 7.53 -0.65
CA MET A 5 2.09 6.49 0.35
C MET A 5 2.41 7.09 1.71
N ASP A 6 1.39 7.31 2.52
CA ASP A 6 1.51 7.97 3.81
C ASP A 6 0.99 7.09 4.94
N ILE A 7 1.68 7.15 6.07
CA ILE A 7 1.31 6.47 7.30
C ILE A 7 1.14 7.53 8.39
N TYR A 8 0.02 7.47 9.11
CA TYR A 8 -0.29 8.42 10.18
C TYR A 8 -0.51 7.69 11.49
N GLY A 9 -0.03 8.26 12.58
CA GLY A 9 -0.30 7.75 13.91
C GLY A 9 -1.77 7.92 14.29
N THR A 10 -2.21 7.12 15.25
CA THR A 10 -3.54 7.24 15.86
C THR A 10 -3.40 7.37 17.37
N SER A 11 -4.52 7.50 18.09
CA SER A 11 -4.48 7.53 19.55
C SER A 11 -4.05 6.18 20.16
N ASN A 12 -4.09 5.11 19.36
CA ASN A 12 -3.60 3.80 19.77
C ASN A 12 -2.18 3.62 19.22
N PRO A 13 -1.17 3.36 20.05
CA PRO A 13 0.23 3.27 19.60
C PRO A 13 0.51 2.12 18.63
N ASP A 14 -0.36 1.11 18.57
CA ASP A 14 -0.19 -0.04 17.68
C ASP A 14 -1.02 0.08 16.40
N ARG A 15 -1.80 1.14 16.24
CA ARG A 15 -2.66 1.30 15.08
C ARG A 15 -2.27 2.55 14.31
N PHE A 16 -2.31 2.42 12.98
CA PHE A 16 -1.89 3.47 12.06
C PHE A 16 -2.88 3.58 10.92
N ARG A 17 -3.10 4.80 10.45
CA ARG A 17 -3.86 5.01 9.22
C ARG A 17 -2.91 5.05 8.04
N TYR A 18 -3.32 4.46 6.94
CA TYR A 18 -2.52 4.49 5.72
C TYR A 18 -3.33 5.12 4.59
N LYS A 19 -2.62 5.76 3.69
CA LYS A 19 -3.19 6.31 2.47
C LYS A 19 -2.25 6.06 1.31
N LEU A 20 -2.69 5.22 0.38
CA LEU A 20 -1.98 4.94 -0.85
C LEU A 20 -2.77 5.56 -2.00
N VAL A 21 -2.11 6.36 -2.81
CA VAL A 21 -2.72 6.93 -4.02
C VAL A 21 -1.98 6.38 -5.22
N MET A 22 -2.72 5.66 -6.07
CA MET A 22 -2.22 5.19 -7.36
C MET A 22 -2.63 6.20 -8.43
N ARG A 23 -1.71 6.55 -9.32
CA ARG A 23 -1.96 7.51 -10.39
C ARG A 23 -1.59 6.93 -11.74
N GLN A 24 -2.33 7.33 -12.75
CA GLN A 24 -1.97 7.06 -14.12
C GLN A 24 -1.07 8.17 -14.64
N GLN A 25 0.12 7.79 -15.15
CA GLN A 25 1.15 8.76 -15.50
C GLN A 25 0.81 9.56 -16.77
N ASP A 26 0.27 8.88 -17.77
CA ASP A 26 -0.06 9.50 -19.04
C ASP A 26 -1.58 9.48 -19.23
N ALA A 27 -2.25 10.31 -18.46
CA ALA A 27 -3.69 10.40 -18.57
C ALA A 27 -4.03 11.21 -19.83
N ASP A 28 -4.21 10.54 -20.95
CA ASP A 28 -4.75 11.15 -22.15
C ASP A 28 -6.25 11.38 -22.06
N GLY A 29 -6.81 11.09 -20.89
CA GLY A 29 -8.16 11.44 -20.51
C GLY A 29 -9.20 10.40 -20.77
N ASP A 30 -8.95 9.40 -21.58
CA ASP A 30 -10.01 8.50 -22.04
C ASP A 30 -9.84 7.05 -21.65
N SER A 31 -8.66 6.66 -21.19
CA SER A 31 -8.37 5.27 -20.88
C SER A 31 -8.36 5.01 -19.38
N TYR A 32 -9.04 3.94 -18.97
CA TYR A 32 -8.96 3.46 -17.59
C TYR A 32 -7.74 2.57 -17.42
N LEU A 33 -7.04 2.78 -16.33
CA LEU A 33 -6.03 1.82 -15.88
C LEU A 33 -6.74 0.71 -15.14
N ARG A 34 -6.40 -0.53 -15.47
CA ARG A 34 -6.90 -1.72 -14.81
C ARG A 34 -5.73 -2.60 -14.40
N GLY A 35 -5.87 -3.25 -13.26
CA GLY A 35 -4.84 -4.13 -12.75
C GLY A 35 -5.05 -4.44 -11.29
N HIS A 36 -3.94 -4.64 -10.57
CA HIS A 36 -4.00 -4.89 -9.14
C HIS A 36 -2.74 -4.39 -8.47
N VAL A 37 -2.81 -4.20 -7.14
CA VAL A 37 -1.67 -3.81 -6.33
C VAL A 37 -1.61 -4.66 -5.06
N ASN A 38 -0.39 -5.07 -4.70
CA ASN A 38 -0.10 -5.74 -3.45
C ASN A 38 0.66 -4.78 -2.55
N VAL A 39 0.26 -4.72 -1.29
CA VAL A 39 0.92 -3.90 -0.29
C VAL A 39 1.39 -4.82 0.83
N ASN A 40 2.69 -4.78 1.11
CA ASN A 40 3.31 -5.62 2.13
C ASN A 40 4.11 -4.76 3.08
N LEU A 41 4.01 -5.09 4.36
CA LEU A 41 4.80 -4.43 5.39
C LEU A 41 5.96 -5.33 5.77
N VAL A 42 7.18 -4.83 5.57
CA VAL A 42 8.42 -5.57 5.81
C VAL A 42 9.05 -5.03 7.08
N GLY A 43 9.47 -5.91 7.95
CA GLY A 43 10.11 -5.54 9.20
C GLY A 43 10.73 -6.73 9.90
N ARG A 44 10.87 -6.62 11.20
CA ARG A 44 11.53 -7.65 12.01
C ARG A 44 10.66 -8.04 13.20
N LEU A 45 10.69 -9.33 13.49
CA LEU A 45 10.10 -9.88 14.69
C LEU A 45 11.25 -10.58 15.43
N GLY A 46 11.82 -9.90 16.44
CA GLY A 46 13.09 -10.34 17.01
C GLY A 46 14.20 -10.23 15.98
N ASP A 47 14.90 -11.35 15.74
CA ASP A 47 16.02 -11.38 14.80
C ASP A 47 15.60 -11.77 13.39
N GLU A 48 14.33 -12.07 13.17
CA GLU A 48 13.85 -12.56 11.88
C GLU A 48 13.18 -11.46 11.10
N GLN A 49 13.45 -11.42 9.80
CA GLN A 49 12.72 -10.57 8.88
C GLN A 49 11.36 -11.22 8.60
N VAL A 50 10.31 -10.43 8.74
CA VAL A 50 8.94 -10.90 8.54
C VAL A 50 8.22 -9.94 7.61
N ILE A 51 7.36 -10.50 6.77
CA ILE A 51 6.54 -9.72 5.83
C ILE A 51 5.08 -10.02 6.12
N PHE A 52 4.29 -8.96 6.32
CA PHE A 52 2.85 -9.07 6.46
C PHE A 52 2.17 -8.45 5.26
N ALA A 53 1.25 -9.19 4.65
CA ALA A 53 0.37 -8.60 3.64
C ALA A 53 -0.61 -7.65 4.33
N LEU A 54 -0.97 -6.57 3.66
CA LEU A 54 -1.89 -5.58 4.24
C LEU A 54 -3.21 -6.20 4.70
N ARG A 55 -3.74 -7.17 3.95
CA ARG A 55 -4.99 -7.85 4.33
C ARG A 55 -4.93 -8.56 5.68
N ASP A 56 -3.72 -8.94 6.12
CA ASP A 56 -3.55 -9.66 7.38
C ASP A 56 -3.53 -8.74 8.59
N ILE A 57 -3.38 -7.42 8.37
CA ILE A 57 -3.25 -6.43 9.44
C ILE A 57 -4.24 -5.28 9.30
N SER A 58 -5.09 -5.29 8.28
CA SER A 58 -6.07 -4.21 8.04
C SER A 58 -7.44 -4.81 7.76
N ASP A 59 -8.45 -4.30 8.47
CA ASP A 59 -9.82 -4.78 8.31
C ASP A 59 -10.46 -4.28 7.01
N GLU A 60 -9.97 -3.19 6.44
CA GLU A 60 -10.51 -2.63 5.22
C GLU A 60 -10.08 -3.37 3.97
N GLN A 61 -9.03 -4.22 4.07
CA GLN A 61 -8.50 -4.96 2.93
C GLN A 61 -8.61 -6.45 3.18
N ASP A 62 -9.43 -7.12 2.40
CA ASP A 62 -9.62 -8.58 2.53
C ASP A 62 -8.99 -9.36 1.37
N GLN A 63 -8.40 -8.65 0.40
CA GLN A 63 -7.79 -9.25 -0.78
C GLN A 63 -6.29 -9.03 -0.78
N LEU A 64 -5.54 -10.06 -1.17
CA LEU A 64 -4.11 -9.93 -1.39
C LEU A 64 -3.85 -9.02 -2.60
N ASP A 65 -4.58 -9.23 -3.66
CA ASP A 65 -4.51 -8.42 -4.87
C ASP A 65 -5.63 -7.39 -4.83
N ILE A 66 -5.29 -6.16 -4.48
CA ILE A 66 -6.25 -5.06 -4.43
C ILE A 66 -6.51 -4.60 -5.85
N ARG A 67 -7.78 -4.64 -6.25
CA ARG A 67 -8.16 -4.31 -7.62
C ARG A 67 -7.95 -2.84 -7.91
N LEU A 68 -7.33 -2.55 -9.05
CA LEU A 68 -7.17 -1.21 -9.57
C LEU A 68 -8.09 -1.02 -10.78
N ARG A 69 -8.85 0.07 -10.75
CA ARG A 69 -9.66 0.51 -11.87
C ARG A 69 -9.90 2.00 -11.72
N PHE A 70 -9.18 2.81 -12.49
CA PHE A 70 -9.32 4.27 -12.36
C PHE A 70 -8.87 4.97 -13.63
N LYS A 71 -9.31 6.21 -13.77
CA LYS A 71 -8.95 7.04 -14.90
C LYS A 71 -7.79 7.98 -14.56
N TYR A 72 -7.85 8.62 -13.42
CA TYR A 72 -6.84 9.59 -13.00
C TYR A 72 -6.08 9.12 -11.77
N PHE A 73 -6.79 8.71 -10.75
CA PHE A 73 -6.18 8.18 -9.52
C PHE A 73 -7.16 7.28 -8.77
N GLN A 74 -6.62 6.49 -7.88
CA GLN A 74 -7.40 5.66 -6.96
C GLN A 74 -6.77 5.73 -5.59
N ASN A 75 -7.60 5.99 -4.57
CA ASN A 75 -7.18 5.99 -3.17
C ASN A 75 -7.43 4.63 -2.55
N ILE A 76 -6.45 4.15 -1.80
CA ILE A 76 -6.58 2.95 -0.98
C ILE A 76 -6.25 3.39 0.44
N GLU A 77 -7.26 3.42 1.30
CA GLU A 77 -7.16 3.96 2.65
C GLU A 77 -7.72 2.99 3.66
N GLY A 78 -7.19 3.07 4.87
CA GLY A 78 -7.70 2.29 5.98
C GLY A 78 -6.83 2.43 7.20
N GLU A 79 -7.02 1.51 8.13
CA GLU A 79 -6.26 1.45 9.37
C GLU A 79 -5.63 0.07 9.48
N LEU A 80 -4.40 0.02 9.92
CA LEU A 80 -3.69 -1.24 10.15
C LEU A 80 -3.27 -1.35 11.61
N ALA A 81 -3.13 -2.57 12.09
CA ALA A 81 -2.65 -2.86 13.43
C ALA A 81 -1.34 -3.64 13.33
N LEU A 82 -0.30 -3.16 14.00
CA LEU A 82 0.98 -3.86 14.04
C LEU A 82 0.88 -5.06 14.99
N PRO A 83 1.29 -6.25 14.55
CA PRO A 83 1.40 -7.39 15.46
C PRO A 83 2.38 -7.11 16.59
N ALA A 84 2.14 -7.72 17.74
CA ALA A 84 2.97 -7.52 18.94
C ALA A 84 4.43 -7.88 18.65
N GLY A 85 5.34 -7.00 19.02
CA GLY A 85 6.79 -7.21 18.86
C GLY A 85 7.32 -6.97 17.47
N PHE A 86 6.47 -6.65 16.51
CA PHE A 86 6.90 -6.38 15.14
C PHE A 86 7.43 -4.96 15.00
N GLU A 87 8.62 -4.84 14.41
CA GLU A 87 9.25 -3.55 14.12
C GLU A 87 9.20 -3.28 12.63
N PRO A 88 8.30 -2.40 12.17
CA PRO A 88 8.19 -2.12 10.74
C PRO A 88 9.40 -1.35 10.23
N GLU A 89 9.86 -1.68 9.04
CA GLU A 89 11.01 -1.03 8.41
C GLU A 89 10.66 -0.34 7.10
N ARG A 90 9.86 -1.01 6.27
CA ARG A 90 9.51 -0.46 4.97
C ARG A 90 8.21 -1.07 4.44
N ILE A 91 7.66 -0.40 3.45
CA ILE A 91 6.44 -0.83 2.78
C ILE A 91 6.80 -1.16 1.33
N GLN A 92 6.47 -2.37 0.90
CA GLN A 92 6.63 -2.79 -0.47
C GLN A 92 5.30 -2.65 -1.21
N ILE A 93 5.34 -1.99 -2.35
CA ILE A 93 4.17 -1.83 -3.20
C ILE A 93 4.49 -2.42 -4.56
N ALA A 94 3.80 -3.50 -4.91
CA ALA A 94 3.97 -4.18 -6.19
C ALA A 94 2.66 -4.09 -6.95
N ALA A 95 2.68 -3.43 -8.09
CA ALA A 95 1.49 -3.22 -8.88
C ALA A 95 1.68 -3.74 -10.30
N VAL A 96 0.61 -4.29 -10.85
CA VAL A 96 0.56 -4.74 -12.24
C VAL A 96 -0.63 -4.10 -12.90
N ALA A 97 -0.37 -3.33 -13.95
CA ALA A 97 -1.41 -2.81 -14.82
C ALA A 97 -1.53 -3.73 -16.03
N THR A 98 -2.75 -4.05 -16.42
CA THR A 98 -3.03 -4.87 -17.60
C THR A 98 -3.60 -4.04 -18.74
N GLU A 99 -4.20 -2.89 -18.43
CA GLU A 99 -4.78 -1.97 -19.39
C GLU A 99 -4.49 -0.53 -18.95
N PRO A 100 -4.29 0.42 -19.85
CA PRO A 100 -4.29 0.30 -21.31
C PRO A 100 -3.04 -0.36 -21.87
N VAL A 101 -1.96 -0.42 -21.08
CA VAL A 101 -0.69 -1.04 -21.44
C VAL A 101 -0.24 -1.89 -20.27
N GLU A 102 0.27 -3.07 -20.57
CA GLU A 102 0.83 -3.93 -19.52
C GLU A 102 2.07 -3.29 -18.93
N LYS A 103 2.10 -3.16 -17.60
CA LYS A 103 3.18 -2.51 -16.88
C LYS A 103 3.24 -3.01 -15.45
N SER A 104 4.44 -3.22 -14.95
CA SER A 104 4.67 -3.63 -13.56
C SER A 104 5.58 -2.65 -12.86
N ILE A 105 5.29 -2.40 -11.59
CA ILE A 105 6.16 -1.63 -10.70
C ILE A 105 6.35 -2.39 -9.39
N ASP A 106 7.52 -2.19 -8.78
CA ASP A 106 7.85 -2.75 -7.49
C ASP A 106 8.67 -1.69 -6.77
N GLN A 107 8.08 -1.07 -5.75
CA GLN A 107 8.68 0.05 -5.03
C GLN A 107 8.67 -0.18 -3.54
N TYR A 108 9.69 0.36 -2.87
CA TYR A 108 9.80 0.34 -1.42
C TYR A 108 9.75 1.75 -0.88
N PHE A 109 9.03 1.92 0.22
CA PHE A 109 8.97 3.17 0.97
C PHE A 109 9.39 2.89 2.40
N SER A 110 10.23 3.73 2.96
CA SER A 110 10.60 3.60 4.37
C SER A 110 9.37 3.79 5.26
N TRP A 111 9.31 3.05 6.35
CA TRP A 111 8.27 3.24 7.35
C TRP A 111 8.53 4.57 8.06
N VAL A 112 7.76 5.58 7.73
CA VAL A 112 7.84 6.91 8.34
C VAL A 112 6.42 7.29 8.76
N VAL A 113 6.24 7.57 10.04
CA VAL A 113 4.94 7.96 10.57
C VAL A 113 4.86 9.48 10.51
N LEU A 114 3.89 9.98 9.78
CA LEU A 114 3.64 11.41 9.69
C LEU A 114 2.88 11.87 10.93
N GLY A 115 3.04 13.14 11.26
CA GLY A 115 2.37 13.71 12.40
C GLY A 115 0.86 13.58 12.30
N ASP A 116 0.22 13.39 13.45
CA ASP A 116 -1.23 13.28 13.57
C ASP A 116 -1.93 14.63 13.53
#